data_aa996f99ea0146ccd5f7c123892258f5
#
_entry.id   aa996f99ea0146ccd5f7c123892258f5
#
_cell.length_a   1.000
_cell.length_b   1.000
_cell.length_c   1.000
_cell.angle_alpha   90.00
_cell.angle_beta   90.00
_cell.angle_gamma   90.00
#
_symmetry.space_group_name_H-M   'P 1'
#
loop_
_entity.id
_entity.type
_entity.pdbx_description
1 polymer ?
#
loop_
_entity_poly.entity_id
_entity_poly.type
_entity_poly.pdbx_seq_one_letter_code
_entity_poly.pdbx_strand_id
1 'polypeptide(L)'
;METITDLIKDVPVPKMVKIREVFDDTHIPEDKIVETVQNELSREALGGQIKPGMRIAITCGSRGINHYAMMARAIVDFVKSKGAEPYIVAAMGSHGGATAEGQTQILKDYGITEENMGCPIKSSMETVQVGLSGIRKQPVFVDKNAMEAD
;
A
#
# COMPACT_ATOMS: atom_id res chain seq x y z
N MET A 1 -12.62 -36.09 15.35
CA MET A 1 -12.67 -34.73 14.80
C MET A 1 -12.78 -34.86 13.30
N GLU A 2 -13.88 -34.45 12.70
CA GLU A 2 -14.04 -34.49 11.23
C GLU A 2 -13.00 -33.59 10.57
N THR A 3 -12.37 -34.09 9.55
CA THR A 3 -11.43 -33.31 8.73
C THR A 3 -12.18 -32.55 7.64
N ILE A 4 -11.57 -31.48 7.08
CA ILE A 4 -12.14 -30.76 5.91
C ILE A 4 -12.40 -31.75 4.77
N THR A 5 -11.54 -32.76 4.59
CA THR A 5 -11.69 -33.80 3.58
C THR A 5 -12.96 -34.63 3.80
N ASP A 6 -13.33 -34.93 5.05
CA ASP A 6 -14.55 -35.65 5.36
C ASP A 6 -15.81 -34.84 5.03
N LEU A 7 -15.76 -33.53 5.21
CA LEU A 7 -16.85 -32.59 4.92
C LEU A 7 -17.13 -32.43 3.41
N ILE A 8 -16.13 -32.61 2.57
CA ILE A 8 -16.24 -32.36 1.12
C ILE A 8 -16.16 -33.63 0.27
N LYS A 9 -16.02 -34.83 0.88
CA LYS A 9 -15.83 -36.11 0.16
C LYS A 9 -16.95 -36.44 -0.84
N ASP A 10 -18.18 -35.98 -0.55
CA ASP A 10 -19.35 -36.22 -1.38
C ASP A 10 -19.71 -35.03 -2.30
N VAL A 11 -18.88 -33.97 -2.26
CA VAL A 11 -19.06 -32.79 -3.14
C VAL A 11 -18.49 -33.11 -4.52
N PRO A 12 -19.30 -33.08 -5.59
CA PRO A 12 -18.80 -33.40 -6.92
C PRO A 12 -17.81 -32.33 -7.37
N VAL A 13 -16.66 -32.78 -7.86
CA VAL A 13 -15.68 -31.85 -8.45
C VAL A 13 -16.26 -31.30 -9.75
N PRO A 14 -16.36 -29.97 -9.90
CA PRO A 14 -16.89 -29.37 -11.11
C PRO A 14 -16.00 -29.68 -12.32
N LYS A 15 -16.63 -29.83 -13.49
CA LYS A 15 -15.88 -30.00 -14.73
C LYS A 15 -15.10 -28.72 -15.03
N MET A 16 -13.80 -28.86 -15.22
CA MET A 16 -12.93 -27.76 -15.65
C MET A 16 -12.94 -27.66 -17.16
N VAL A 17 -13.01 -26.42 -17.65
CA VAL A 17 -12.88 -26.12 -19.08
C VAL A 17 -11.65 -25.25 -19.28
N LYS A 18 -10.93 -25.49 -20.38
CA LYS A 18 -9.82 -24.64 -20.76
C LYS A 18 -10.36 -23.33 -21.29
N ILE A 19 -9.97 -22.23 -20.66
CA ILE A 19 -10.27 -20.87 -21.14
C ILE A 19 -8.96 -20.20 -21.61
N ARG A 20 -9.09 -19.25 -22.50
CA ARG A 20 -8.03 -18.32 -22.88
C ARG A 20 -8.49 -16.92 -22.50
N GLU A 21 -7.76 -16.33 -21.57
CA GLU A 21 -7.94 -14.93 -21.25
C GLU A 21 -7.01 -14.08 -22.12
N VAL A 22 -7.54 -13.02 -22.68
CA VAL A 22 -6.79 -12.04 -23.47
C VAL A 22 -6.79 -10.75 -22.68
N PHE A 23 -5.62 -10.37 -22.17
CA PHE A 23 -5.45 -9.13 -21.43
C PHE A 23 -5.25 -7.96 -22.38
N ASP A 24 -5.70 -6.79 -21.95
CA ASP A 24 -5.35 -5.53 -22.62
C ASP A 24 -3.90 -5.18 -22.28
N ASP A 25 -3.10 -4.94 -23.30
CA ASP A 25 -1.68 -4.58 -23.18
C ASP A 25 -1.46 -3.06 -22.99
N THR A 26 -2.54 -2.29 -22.83
CA THR A 26 -2.44 -0.85 -22.60
C THR A 26 -1.68 -0.58 -21.29
N HIS A 27 -0.60 0.19 -21.40
CA HIS A 27 0.25 0.53 -20.26
C HIS A 27 0.82 1.94 -20.39
N ILE A 28 1.26 2.48 -19.27
CA ILE A 28 1.99 3.75 -19.25
C ILE A 28 3.46 3.44 -19.52
N PRO A 29 4.08 4.02 -20.56
CA PRO A 29 5.52 3.87 -20.82
C PRO A 29 6.36 4.31 -19.62
N GLU A 30 7.50 3.65 -19.39
CA GLU A 30 8.35 3.91 -18.21
C GLU A 30 8.76 5.38 -18.10
N ASP A 31 9.15 6.00 -19.22
CA ASP A 31 9.54 7.41 -19.27
C ASP A 31 8.39 8.39 -18.97
N LYS A 32 7.15 7.92 -18.92
CA LYS A 32 5.95 8.70 -18.63
C LYS A 32 5.40 8.48 -17.22
N ILE A 33 5.92 7.51 -16.47
CA ILE A 33 5.36 7.16 -15.14
C ILE A 33 5.42 8.35 -14.18
N VAL A 34 6.58 8.99 -14.04
CA VAL A 34 6.75 10.11 -13.11
C VAL A 34 5.85 11.28 -13.47
N GLU A 35 5.81 11.65 -14.76
CA GLU A 35 4.94 12.70 -15.27
C GLU A 35 3.46 12.39 -14.99
N THR A 36 3.04 11.17 -15.25
CA THR A 36 1.67 10.72 -15.03
C THR A 36 1.30 10.77 -13.54
N VAL A 37 2.16 10.27 -12.66
CA VAL A 37 1.93 10.32 -11.20
C VAL A 37 1.80 11.77 -10.73
N GLN A 38 2.68 12.66 -11.16
CA GLN A 38 2.63 14.07 -10.76
C GLN A 38 1.40 14.79 -11.30
N ASN A 39 0.98 14.50 -12.54
CA ASN A 39 -0.22 15.07 -13.13
C ASN A 39 -1.49 14.63 -12.37
N GLU A 40 -1.60 13.34 -12.04
CA GLU A 40 -2.73 12.83 -11.29
C GLU A 40 -2.78 13.40 -9.86
N LEU A 41 -1.65 13.50 -9.19
CA LEU A 41 -1.56 14.11 -7.87
C LEU A 41 -1.82 15.62 -7.89
N SER A 42 -1.59 16.30 -9.01
CA SER A 42 -1.84 17.74 -9.15
C SER A 42 -3.33 18.11 -9.24
N ARG A 43 -4.21 17.12 -9.36
CA ARG A 43 -5.66 17.37 -9.38
C ARG A 43 -6.11 18.01 -8.06
N GLU A 44 -7.02 18.99 -8.15
CA GLU A 44 -7.50 19.76 -6.99
C GLU A 44 -8.02 18.86 -5.85
N ALA A 45 -8.72 17.78 -6.21
CA ALA A 45 -9.25 16.82 -5.24
C ALA A 45 -8.19 16.09 -4.41
N LEU A 46 -6.92 16.06 -4.87
CA LEU A 46 -5.80 15.39 -4.21
C LEU A 46 -4.77 16.43 -3.74
N GLY A 47 -3.97 16.94 -4.67
CA GLY A 47 -2.86 17.83 -4.37
C GLY A 47 -3.26 19.21 -3.89
N GLY A 48 -4.48 19.65 -4.17
CA GLY A 48 -5.02 20.91 -3.66
C GLY A 48 -5.27 20.90 -2.14
N GLN A 49 -5.38 19.71 -1.54
CA GLN A 49 -5.57 19.56 -0.10
C GLN A 49 -4.26 19.57 0.70
N ILE A 50 -3.14 19.29 0.05
CA ILE A 50 -1.82 19.24 0.70
C ILE A 50 -1.31 20.68 0.93
N LYS A 51 -1.05 21.01 2.19
CA LYS A 51 -0.57 22.32 2.63
C LYS A 51 0.84 22.22 3.21
N PRO A 52 1.63 23.29 3.16
CA PRO A 52 2.95 23.34 3.78
C PRO A 52 2.89 22.95 5.28
N GLY A 53 3.83 22.13 5.71
CA GLY A 53 3.95 21.66 7.09
C GLY A 53 3.08 20.46 7.45
N MET A 54 2.17 20.01 6.56
CA MET A 54 1.40 18.79 6.78
C MET A 54 2.30 17.57 6.75
N ARG A 55 2.01 16.60 7.63
CA ARG A 55 2.63 15.28 7.63
C ARG A 55 1.80 14.32 6.79
N ILE A 56 2.38 13.79 5.73
CA ILE A 56 1.67 12.94 4.77
C ILE A 56 2.20 11.51 4.84
N ALA A 57 1.38 10.58 5.30
CA ALA A 57 1.68 9.16 5.30
C ALA A 57 1.43 8.57 3.90
N ILE A 58 2.47 7.98 3.31
CA ILE A 58 2.40 7.26 2.03
C ILE A 58 2.45 5.77 2.34
N THR A 59 1.34 5.07 2.12
CA THR A 59 1.27 3.64 2.41
C THR A 59 1.92 2.81 1.32
N CYS A 60 2.81 1.90 1.71
CA CYS A 60 3.47 0.97 0.81
C CYS A 60 3.16 -0.48 1.19
N GLY A 61 2.67 -1.25 0.22
CA GLY A 61 2.27 -2.65 0.40
C GLY A 61 3.40 -3.64 0.06
N SER A 62 3.09 -4.92 0.17
CA SER A 62 4.02 -6.03 -0.04
C SER A 62 3.98 -6.66 -1.43
N ARG A 63 3.06 -6.24 -2.29
CA ARG A 63 2.96 -6.80 -3.64
C ARG A 63 3.79 -5.99 -4.60
N GLY A 64 4.58 -6.70 -5.41
CA GLY A 64 5.36 -6.07 -6.48
C GLY A 64 4.46 -5.38 -7.49
N ILE A 65 4.70 -4.10 -7.66
CA ILE A 65 4.13 -3.29 -8.72
C ILE A 65 5.29 -2.92 -9.63
N ASN A 66 5.09 -2.99 -10.94
CA ASN A 66 6.16 -2.59 -11.86
C ASN A 66 6.54 -1.12 -11.61
N HIS A 67 7.83 -0.83 -11.58
CA HIS A 67 8.40 0.50 -11.26
C HIS A 67 7.95 1.07 -9.90
N TYR A 68 7.74 0.20 -8.90
CA TYR A 68 7.18 0.59 -7.60
C TYR A 68 7.99 1.69 -6.90
N ALA A 69 9.31 1.52 -6.79
CA ALA A 69 10.17 2.52 -6.17
C ALA A 69 10.13 3.88 -6.90
N MET A 70 10.05 3.85 -8.23
CA MET A 70 9.93 5.07 -9.05
C MET A 70 8.63 5.83 -8.74
N MET A 71 7.51 5.11 -8.67
CA MET A 71 6.22 5.72 -8.33
C MET A 71 6.20 6.26 -6.90
N ALA A 72 6.69 5.46 -5.93
CA ALA A 72 6.78 5.90 -4.54
C ALA A 72 7.63 7.17 -4.40
N ARG A 73 8.77 7.22 -5.08
CA ARG A 73 9.64 8.41 -5.11
C ARG A 73 8.95 9.62 -5.74
N ALA A 74 8.23 9.44 -6.84
CA ALA A 74 7.49 10.52 -7.49
C ALA A 74 6.42 11.12 -6.56
N ILE A 75 5.74 10.28 -5.77
CA ILE A 75 4.76 10.72 -4.77
C ILE A 75 5.46 11.51 -3.65
N VAL A 76 6.58 11.01 -3.13
CA VAL A 76 7.37 11.70 -2.10
C VAL A 76 7.82 13.07 -2.57
N ASP A 77 8.36 13.16 -3.80
CA ASP A 77 8.83 14.40 -4.37
C ASP A 77 7.69 15.41 -4.60
N PHE A 78 6.52 14.92 -5.02
CA PHE A 78 5.32 15.74 -5.14
C PHE A 78 4.90 16.34 -3.78
N VAL A 79 4.82 15.52 -2.73
CA VAL A 79 4.45 15.98 -1.39
C VAL A 79 5.43 17.04 -0.89
N LYS A 80 6.73 16.80 -1.07
CA LYS A 80 7.78 17.78 -0.74
C LYS A 80 7.65 19.08 -1.53
N SER A 81 7.29 19.01 -2.80
CA SER A 81 7.09 20.20 -3.64
C SER A 81 5.97 21.12 -3.12
N LYS A 82 5.02 20.56 -2.35
CA LYS A 82 3.97 21.31 -1.67
C LYS A 82 4.41 21.89 -0.31
N GLY A 83 5.67 21.67 0.10
CA GLY A 83 6.19 22.08 1.40
C GLY A 83 5.70 21.22 2.56
N ALA A 84 5.14 20.03 2.28
CA ALA A 84 4.70 19.07 3.26
C ALA A 84 5.78 18.03 3.58
N GLU A 85 5.60 17.31 4.67
CA GLU A 85 6.55 16.34 5.23
C GLU A 85 6.08 14.90 4.96
N PRO A 86 6.56 14.25 3.87
CA PRO A 86 6.20 12.88 3.58
C PRO A 86 6.94 11.89 4.47
N TYR A 87 6.29 10.79 4.80
CA TYR A 87 6.91 9.59 5.30
C TYR A 87 6.20 8.35 4.78
N ILE A 88 6.93 7.24 4.65
CA ILE A 88 6.38 5.98 4.18
C ILE A 88 5.95 5.13 5.38
N VAL A 89 4.78 4.50 5.26
CA VAL A 89 4.26 3.55 6.23
C VAL A 89 4.11 2.19 5.57
N ALA A 90 4.68 1.15 6.19
CA ALA A 90 4.45 -0.22 5.76
C ALA A 90 2.98 -0.61 5.99
N ALA A 91 2.27 -0.95 4.92
CA ALA A 91 0.84 -1.26 4.94
C ALA A 91 0.58 -2.61 4.26
N MET A 92 0.98 -3.68 4.92
CA MET A 92 0.97 -5.03 4.33
C MET A 92 0.43 -6.13 5.26
N GLY A 93 -0.27 -5.74 6.31
CA GLY A 93 -0.95 -6.68 7.22
C GLY A 93 0.02 -7.62 7.92
N SER A 94 -0.17 -8.94 7.75
CA SER A 94 0.68 -9.96 8.36
C SER A 94 1.90 -10.37 7.52
N HIS A 95 2.15 -9.74 6.40
CA HIS A 95 3.33 -10.04 5.59
C HIS A 95 4.62 -9.65 6.32
N GLY A 96 5.76 -10.13 5.86
CA GLY A 96 7.02 -9.92 6.55
C GLY A 96 7.07 -10.61 7.93
N GLY A 97 6.36 -11.72 8.09
CA GLY A 97 6.27 -12.46 9.35
C GLY A 97 5.52 -11.71 10.46
N ALA A 98 4.69 -10.72 10.10
CA ALA A 98 4.00 -9.82 11.04
C ALA A 98 4.97 -9.12 12.00
N THR A 99 6.11 -8.67 11.49
CA THR A 99 7.10 -7.91 12.24
C THR A 99 7.47 -6.62 11.52
N ALA A 100 7.81 -5.57 12.25
CA ALA A 100 8.24 -4.29 11.69
C ALA A 100 9.50 -4.45 10.82
N GLU A 101 10.45 -5.24 11.29
CA GLU A 101 11.70 -5.53 10.59
C GLU A 101 11.46 -6.28 9.27
N GLY A 102 10.60 -7.31 9.29
CA GLY A 102 10.26 -8.10 8.10
C GLY A 102 9.53 -7.26 7.06
N GLN A 103 8.64 -6.37 7.47
CA GLN A 103 7.96 -5.43 6.58
C GLN A 103 8.92 -4.41 5.98
N THR A 104 9.83 -3.87 6.79
CA THR A 104 10.89 -2.98 6.31
C THR A 104 11.80 -3.68 5.29
N GLN A 105 12.11 -4.96 5.51
CA GLN A 105 12.93 -5.73 4.57
C GLN A 105 12.23 -5.90 3.22
N ILE A 106 10.92 -6.19 3.21
CA ILE A 106 10.14 -6.27 1.97
C ILE A 106 10.20 -4.95 1.17
N LEU A 107 10.08 -3.81 1.85
CA LEU A 107 10.21 -2.50 1.18
C LEU A 107 11.61 -2.31 0.59
N LYS A 108 12.65 -2.69 1.31
CA LYS A 108 14.05 -2.65 0.82
C LYS A 108 14.25 -3.50 -0.42
N ASP A 109 13.65 -4.70 -0.46
CA ASP A 109 13.75 -5.62 -1.60
C ASP A 109 13.12 -5.01 -2.87
N TYR A 110 12.17 -4.10 -2.72
CA TYR A 110 11.61 -3.28 -3.81
C TYR A 110 12.36 -1.98 -4.09
N GLY A 111 13.49 -1.74 -3.41
CA GLY A 111 14.26 -0.50 -3.56
C GLY A 111 13.66 0.71 -2.83
N ILE A 112 12.67 0.48 -1.97
CA ILE A 112 12.05 1.51 -1.13
C ILE A 112 12.84 1.59 0.18
N THR A 113 13.82 2.50 0.22
CA THR A 113 14.68 2.77 1.38
C THR A 113 14.63 4.26 1.72
N GLU A 114 14.96 4.64 2.93
CA GLU A 114 15.02 6.06 3.31
C GLU A 114 15.96 6.87 2.42
N GLU A 115 17.09 6.27 2.03
CA GLU A 115 18.05 6.88 1.13
C GLU A 115 17.45 7.14 -0.26
N ASN A 116 16.82 6.12 -0.86
CA ASN A 116 16.23 6.22 -2.19
C ASN A 116 15.00 7.12 -2.20
N MET A 117 14.19 7.10 -1.14
CA MET A 117 12.97 7.90 -1.03
C MET A 117 13.23 9.30 -0.50
N GLY A 118 14.33 9.50 0.23
CA GLY A 118 14.65 10.78 0.86
C GLY A 118 13.64 11.21 1.93
N CYS A 119 12.93 10.26 2.55
CA CYS A 119 12.01 10.50 3.65
C CYS A 119 12.04 9.32 4.62
N PRO A 120 11.57 9.48 5.88
CA PRO A 120 11.51 8.39 6.84
C PRO A 120 10.60 7.24 6.38
N ILE A 121 10.98 6.02 6.76
CA ILE A 121 10.14 4.81 6.61
C ILE A 121 9.77 4.31 8.00
N LYS A 122 8.48 4.30 8.30
CA LYS A 122 7.95 3.85 9.57
C LYS A 122 7.24 2.49 9.41
N SER A 123 7.65 1.53 10.19
CA SER A 123 6.98 0.22 10.28
C SER A 123 6.73 -0.11 11.72
N SER A 124 5.52 -0.55 12.03
CA SER A 124 5.11 -0.95 13.39
C SER A 124 4.01 -2.00 13.29
N MET A 125 3.89 -2.81 14.32
CA MET A 125 2.73 -3.69 14.51
C MET A 125 1.75 -3.11 15.56
N GLU A 126 2.04 -1.92 16.08
CA GLU A 126 1.15 -1.23 17.01
C GLU A 126 -0.02 -0.57 16.27
N THR A 127 -1.21 -0.72 16.82
CA THR A 127 -2.44 -0.16 16.26
C THR A 127 -3.18 0.68 17.29
N VAL A 128 -3.96 1.62 16.80
CA VAL A 128 -4.84 2.48 17.61
C VAL A 128 -6.28 2.19 17.21
N GLN A 129 -7.15 1.99 18.19
CA GLN A 129 -8.57 1.86 17.93
C GLN A 129 -9.16 3.24 17.60
N VAL A 130 -9.75 3.37 16.43
CA VAL A 130 -10.32 4.63 15.92
C VAL A 130 -11.84 4.69 16.02
N GLY A 131 -12.50 3.57 16.32
CA GLY A 131 -13.95 3.55 16.44
C GLY A 131 -14.54 2.15 16.40
N LEU A 132 -15.85 2.11 16.17
CA LEU A 132 -16.63 0.88 15.99
C LEU A 132 -17.33 0.90 14.64
N SER A 133 -17.22 -0.18 13.88
CA SER A 133 -17.84 -0.30 12.56
C SER A 133 -19.33 -0.64 12.65
N GLY A 134 -20.15 0.03 11.85
CA GLY A 134 -21.49 -0.33 11.45
C GLY A 134 -22.41 -0.94 12.53
N ILE A 135 -23.27 -1.85 12.09
CA ILE A 135 -24.31 -2.49 12.91
C ILE A 135 -23.71 -3.44 13.97
N ARG A 136 -22.65 -4.14 13.62
CA ARG A 136 -22.02 -5.15 14.49
C ARG A 136 -21.12 -4.56 15.57
N LYS A 137 -20.87 -3.26 15.58
CA LYS A 137 -20.03 -2.58 16.56
C LYS A 137 -18.64 -3.22 16.73
N GLN A 138 -18.07 -3.69 15.63
CA GLN A 138 -16.72 -4.26 15.62
C GLN A 138 -15.69 -3.15 15.78
N PRO A 139 -14.65 -3.32 16.63
CA PRO A 139 -13.60 -2.33 16.77
C PRO A 139 -12.80 -2.21 15.46
N VAL A 140 -12.51 -0.96 15.06
CA VAL A 140 -11.70 -0.63 13.91
C VAL A 140 -10.36 -0.10 14.40
N PHE A 141 -9.29 -0.68 13.90
CA PHE A 141 -7.91 -0.31 14.25
C PHE A 141 -7.17 0.22 13.03
N VAL A 142 -6.30 1.18 13.26
CA VAL A 142 -5.41 1.76 12.25
C VAL A 142 -3.98 1.71 12.78
N ASP A 143 -3.01 1.58 11.89
CA ASP A 143 -1.60 1.63 12.24
C ASP A 143 -1.26 2.92 12.98
N LYS A 144 -0.47 2.81 14.05
CA LYS A 144 -0.08 3.93 14.90
C LYS A 144 0.63 5.04 14.10
N ASN A 145 1.52 4.67 13.19
CA ASN A 145 2.25 5.67 12.39
C ASN A 145 1.31 6.36 11.38
N ALA A 146 0.33 5.63 10.83
CA ALA A 146 -0.65 6.22 9.93
C ALA A 146 -1.55 7.25 10.64
N MET A 147 -1.78 7.07 11.95
CA MET A 147 -2.53 8.04 12.77
C MET A 147 -1.78 9.35 13.06
N GLU A 148 -0.49 9.41 12.75
CA GLU A 148 0.29 10.64 12.89
C GLU A 148 0.14 11.60 11.69
N ALA A 149 -0.50 11.16 10.61
CA ALA A 149 -0.76 11.98 9.42
C ALA A 149 -1.86 13.01 9.67
N ASP A 150 -1.77 14.14 8.94
CA ASP A 150 -2.74 15.24 8.99
C ASP A 150 -3.87 15.08 7.98
#